data_a9994c47fcf13ef76c5c0668d2c937df
#
_entry.id   a9994c47fcf13ef76c5c0668d2c937df
#
_cell.length_a   1.000
_cell.length_b   1.000
_cell.length_c   1.000
_cell.angle_alpha   90.00
_cell.angle_beta   90.00
_cell.angle_gamma   90.00
#
_symmetry.space_group_name_H-M   'P 1'
#
loop_
_entity.id
_entity.type
_entity.pdbx_description
1 polymer ?
#
loop_
_entity_poly.entity_id
_entity_poly.type
_entity_poly.pdbx_seq_one_letter_code
_entity_poly.pdbx_strand_id
1 'polypeptide(L)'
;MSYVNDVLQNLIAKNPGEAVFHQAATEVLESIAPVIEANPAYEKAGILERLTEPDRAILFRVPWVDDQGKVQVNKGYRVQFNNAIGPYKGGLRLHPSVNLGVIKFLGFEQIFKNSLTGLPIGGGKGGSDFDPKGKSDREVMAFCQSFMTELYKYVGADIDVPAGDIGVGAREIGFLYGQYKRITGLYEGVLTGKGLTYGGSLARKEATGYGLVYLMKEMLATKGESFEGKRVVISGSGNVAIYAAEKATAFGGKVVALCDSTGWIYDEAGVDLAAVKQIKEVERKRLREYKNYRPNAEYHEDGVIWDVPCDIALPCATQNELHLEHAETLIKNGVIAVGEGANMPSTPDAIHAFQKAGVLFAPAKAANAGGVATSALEMSQNSLRLSWTFEEVDQRLHGIMVGIFNQMAAAAEKYGHAGDYVVGANIAGFVKVADAMLAQGVV
;
A
#
# COMPACT_ATOMS: atom_id res chain seq x y z
N MET A 1 -5.01 -0.66 -34.68
CA MET A 1 -4.40 -0.88 -33.35
C MET A 1 -5.53 -1.23 -32.39
N SER A 2 -5.28 -1.88 -31.26
CA SER A 2 -6.36 -2.14 -30.30
C SER A 2 -6.71 -0.85 -29.54
N TYR A 3 -7.94 -0.71 -29.08
CA TYR A 3 -8.40 0.44 -28.29
C TYR A 3 -7.47 0.75 -27.09
N VAL A 4 -7.01 -0.30 -26.39
CA VAL A 4 -6.04 -0.18 -25.29
C VAL A 4 -4.74 0.50 -25.75
N ASN A 5 -4.19 0.07 -26.88
CA ASN A 5 -2.96 0.67 -27.42
C ASN A 5 -3.15 2.13 -27.84
N ASP A 6 -4.29 2.47 -28.43
CA ASP A 6 -4.58 3.85 -28.86
C ASP A 6 -4.68 4.77 -27.62
N VAL A 7 -5.32 4.32 -26.54
CA VAL A 7 -5.38 5.06 -25.29
C VAL A 7 -3.99 5.22 -24.66
N LEU A 8 -3.17 4.16 -24.63
CA LEU A 8 -1.80 4.22 -24.11
C LEU A 8 -0.93 5.21 -24.87
N GLN A 9 -0.96 5.18 -26.21
CA GLN A 9 -0.18 6.11 -27.03
C GLN A 9 -0.60 7.57 -26.78
N ASN A 10 -1.90 7.81 -26.67
CA ASN A 10 -2.44 9.13 -26.37
C ASN A 10 -2.03 9.61 -24.96
N LEU A 11 -2.08 8.71 -23.96
CA LEU A 11 -1.64 9.01 -22.59
C LEU A 11 -0.17 9.42 -22.55
N ILE A 12 0.71 8.65 -23.20
CA ILE A 12 2.15 8.94 -23.28
C ILE A 12 2.42 10.28 -23.95
N ALA A 13 1.74 10.54 -25.07
CA ALA A 13 1.89 11.80 -25.80
C ALA A 13 1.43 13.03 -25.00
N LYS A 14 0.36 12.91 -24.22
CA LYS A 14 -0.20 13.99 -23.39
C LYS A 14 0.60 14.27 -22.12
N ASN A 15 1.37 13.29 -21.60
CA ASN A 15 2.08 13.39 -20.33
C ASN A 15 3.62 13.22 -20.51
N PRO A 16 4.27 14.09 -21.30
CA PRO A 16 5.71 13.95 -21.56
C PRO A 16 6.52 14.05 -20.26
N GLY A 17 7.47 13.13 -20.06
CA GLY A 17 8.36 13.11 -18.89
C GLY A 17 7.81 12.40 -17.65
N GLU A 18 6.60 11.85 -17.68
CA GLU A 18 6.00 11.12 -16.56
C GLU A 18 6.23 9.59 -16.68
N ALA A 19 7.48 9.15 -16.87
CA ALA A 19 7.82 7.76 -17.18
C ALA A 19 7.26 6.74 -16.18
N VAL A 20 7.23 7.08 -14.88
CA VAL A 20 6.71 6.18 -13.82
C VAL A 20 5.19 5.99 -13.97
N PHE A 21 4.47 7.05 -14.34
CA PHE A 21 3.04 6.96 -14.62
C PHE A 21 2.75 6.17 -15.89
N HIS A 22 3.55 6.36 -16.95
CA HIS A 22 3.44 5.59 -18.19
C HIS A 22 3.61 4.08 -17.94
N GLN A 23 4.61 3.70 -17.15
CA GLN A 23 4.85 2.30 -16.80
C GLN A 23 3.66 1.67 -16.09
N ALA A 24 3.14 2.33 -15.07
CA ALA A 24 2.00 1.81 -14.31
C ALA A 24 0.72 1.71 -15.15
N ALA A 25 0.45 2.74 -15.98
CA ALA A 25 -0.69 2.70 -16.88
C ALA A 25 -0.56 1.59 -17.91
N THR A 26 0.61 1.36 -18.48
CA THR A 26 0.88 0.27 -19.41
C THR A 26 0.58 -1.09 -18.77
N GLU A 27 1.17 -1.36 -17.61
CA GLU A 27 0.97 -2.63 -16.88
C GLU A 27 -0.51 -2.90 -16.61
N VAL A 28 -1.24 -1.93 -16.11
CA VAL A 28 -2.65 -2.10 -15.79
C VAL A 28 -3.49 -2.27 -17.06
N LEU A 29 -3.35 -1.38 -18.05
CA LEU A 29 -4.18 -1.41 -19.25
C LEU A 29 -3.94 -2.67 -20.08
N GLU A 30 -2.71 -3.17 -20.19
CA GLU A 30 -2.42 -4.44 -20.86
C GLU A 30 -3.08 -5.62 -20.14
N SER A 31 -3.05 -5.64 -18.80
CA SER A 31 -3.64 -6.73 -18.02
C SER A 31 -5.17 -6.78 -18.07
N ILE A 32 -5.85 -5.65 -18.33
CA ILE A 32 -7.32 -5.60 -18.44
C ILE A 32 -7.83 -5.70 -19.88
N ALA A 33 -6.95 -5.81 -20.89
CA ALA A 33 -7.34 -5.91 -22.30
C ALA A 33 -8.42 -6.97 -22.57
N PRO A 34 -8.35 -8.21 -22.00
CA PRO A 34 -9.39 -9.22 -22.19
C PRO A 34 -10.78 -8.76 -21.70
N VAL A 35 -10.82 -7.94 -20.66
CA VAL A 35 -12.07 -7.39 -20.12
C VAL A 35 -12.68 -6.36 -21.07
N ILE A 36 -11.84 -5.52 -21.65
CA ILE A 36 -12.25 -4.49 -22.61
C ILE A 36 -12.83 -5.14 -23.87
N GLU A 37 -12.14 -6.16 -24.41
CA GLU A 37 -12.59 -6.91 -25.57
C GLU A 37 -13.94 -7.61 -25.34
N ALA A 38 -14.16 -8.13 -24.13
CA ALA A 38 -15.41 -8.78 -23.75
C ALA A 38 -16.56 -7.79 -23.49
N ASN A 39 -16.28 -6.49 -23.31
CA ASN A 39 -17.27 -5.46 -22.93
C ASN A 39 -17.18 -4.20 -23.79
N PRO A 40 -17.69 -4.21 -25.04
CA PRO A 40 -17.61 -3.05 -25.96
C PRO A 40 -18.26 -1.77 -25.42
N ALA A 41 -19.12 -1.87 -24.41
CA ALA A 41 -19.73 -0.71 -23.77
C ALA A 41 -18.69 0.20 -23.08
N TYR A 42 -17.56 -0.35 -22.60
CA TYR A 42 -16.50 0.43 -21.98
C TYR A 42 -15.79 1.33 -22.99
N GLU A 43 -15.47 0.80 -24.18
CA GLU A 43 -14.89 1.60 -25.25
C GLU A 43 -15.86 2.69 -25.70
N LYS A 44 -17.13 2.33 -25.95
CA LYS A 44 -18.15 3.29 -26.38
C LYS A 44 -18.35 4.45 -25.38
N ALA A 45 -18.16 4.20 -24.08
CA ALA A 45 -18.29 5.19 -23.03
C ALA A 45 -16.96 5.93 -22.71
N GLY A 46 -15.87 5.64 -23.41
CA GLY A 46 -14.55 6.25 -23.18
C GLY A 46 -14.02 5.98 -21.78
N ILE A 47 -14.23 4.76 -21.27
CA ILE A 47 -13.87 4.44 -19.86
C ILE A 47 -12.37 4.55 -19.65
N LEU A 48 -11.54 4.07 -20.58
CA LEU A 48 -10.08 4.08 -20.39
C LEU A 48 -9.51 5.49 -20.47
N GLU A 49 -9.99 6.34 -21.38
CA GLU A 49 -9.59 7.74 -21.47
C GLU A 49 -9.88 8.50 -20.16
N ARG A 50 -11.05 8.27 -19.59
CA ARG A 50 -11.50 8.91 -18.35
C ARG A 50 -10.81 8.34 -17.13
N LEU A 51 -10.50 7.03 -17.14
CA LEU A 51 -9.82 6.36 -16.03
C LEU A 51 -8.33 6.74 -15.94
N THR A 52 -7.71 7.06 -17.06
CA THR A 52 -6.28 7.42 -17.13
C THR A 52 -6.01 8.92 -17.00
N GLU A 53 -7.05 9.74 -17.02
CA GLU A 53 -6.96 11.17 -16.72
C GLU A 53 -7.54 11.43 -15.32
N PRO A 54 -6.80 12.09 -14.39
CA PRO A 54 -7.34 12.40 -13.07
C PRO A 54 -8.50 13.41 -13.15
N ASP A 55 -9.50 13.28 -12.28
CA ASP A 55 -10.60 14.24 -12.17
C ASP A 55 -10.06 15.65 -11.92
N ARG A 56 -9.00 15.77 -11.12
CA ARG A 56 -8.23 17.01 -10.95
C ARG A 56 -6.86 16.80 -10.34
N ALA A 57 -5.92 17.66 -10.72
CA ALA A 57 -4.60 17.78 -10.11
C ALA A 57 -4.45 19.19 -9.50
N ILE A 58 -4.13 19.25 -8.23
CA ILE A 58 -3.99 20.50 -7.47
C ILE A 58 -2.53 20.67 -7.14
N LEU A 59 -1.95 21.79 -7.57
CA LEU A 59 -0.57 22.19 -7.30
C LEU A 59 -0.59 23.51 -6.54
N PHE A 60 0.15 23.58 -5.44
CA PHE A 60 0.20 24.77 -4.61
C PHE A 60 1.58 24.98 -3.96
N ARG A 61 1.85 26.22 -3.61
CA ARG A 61 3.06 26.63 -2.90
C ARG A 61 2.87 26.46 -1.39
N VAL A 62 3.89 25.91 -0.72
CA VAL A 62 3.92 25.73 0.75
C VAL A 62 5.09 26.53 1.33
N PRO A 63 4.89 27.78 1.74
CA PRO A 63 5.89 28.57 2.44
C PRO A 63 5.85 28.29 3.94
N TRP A 64 7.02 28.12 4.55
CA TRP A 64 7.15 27.91 6.00
C TRP A 64 8.46 28.50 6.51
N VAL A 65 8.62 28.65 7.82
CA VAL A 65 9.81 29.25 8.44
C VAL A 65 10.54 28.20 9.27
N ASP A 66 11.84 28.02 9.00
CA ASP A 66 12.68 27.07 9.72
C ASP A 66 13.09 27.59 11.12
N ASP A 67 13.83 26.76 11.85
CA ASP A 67 14.29 27.07 13.20
C ASP A 67 15.27 28.25 13.27
N GLN A 68 15.90 28.60 12.15
CA GLN A 68 16.78 29.76 12.01
C GLN A 68 16.04 31.05 11.61
N GLY A 69 14.71 30.99 11.46
CA GLY A 69 13.90 32.12 11.02
C GLY A 69 13.94 32.36 9.50
N LYS A 70 14.51 31.44 8.70
CA LYS A 70 14.58 31.55 7.25
C LYS A 70 13.32 31.01 6.60
N VAL A 71 12.81 31.74 5.60
CA VAL A 71 11.68 31.29 4.78
C VAL A 71 12.12 30.16 3.86
N GLN A 72 11.40 29.06 3.91
CA GLN A 72 11.50 27.90 3.04
C GLN A 72 10.26 27.81 2.16
N VAL A 73 10.39 27.24 0.96
CA VAL A 73 9.28 27.07 0.02
C VAL A 73 9.34 25.68 -0.61
N ASN A 74 8.26 24.94 -0.43
CA ASN A 74 8.06 23.64 -1.05
C ASN A 74 6.86 23.65 -2.00
N LYS A 75 6.75 22.62 -2.82
CA LYS A 75 5.57 22.35 -3.67
C LYS A 75 4.66 21.35 -3.00
N GLY A 76 3.38 21.66 -2.93
CA GLY A 76 2.34 20.74 -2.49
C GLY A 76 1.55 20.21 -3.67
N TYR A 77 1.13 18.95 -3.58
CA TYR A 77 0.37 18.23 -4.61
C TYR A 77 -0.80 17.48 -4.00
N ARG A 78 -1.97 17.52 -4.65
CA ARG A 78 -3.05 16.58 -4.45
C ARG A 78 -3.65 16.19 -5.79
N VAL A 79 -3.63 14.92 -6.13
CA VAL A 79 -4.32 14.36 -7.30
C VAL A 79 -5.54 13.61 -6.79
N GLN A 80 -6.71 14.12 -7.15
CA GLN A 80 -8.01 13.49 -7.01
C GLN A 80 -8.24 12.72 -8.28
N PHE A 81 -7.99 11.39 -8.25
CA PHE A 81 -7.86 10.66 -9.50
C PHE A 81 -9.20 10.15 -10.01
N ASN A 82 -9.97 9.46 -9.17
CA ASN A 82 -11.28 8.94 -9.52
C ASN A 82 -12.14 8.73 -8.26
N ASN A 83 -13.38 9.19 -8.29
CA ASN A 83 -14.34 9.07 -7.19
C ASN A 83 -15.62 8.29 -7.56
N ALA A 84 -15.61 7.52 -8.63
CA ALA A 84 -16.79 6.79 -9.10
C ALA A 84 -17.37 5.82 -8.04
N ILE A 85 -16.54 5.32 -7.13
CA ILE A 85 -16.98 4.37 -6.08
C ILE A 85 -16.94 4.94 -4.66
N GLY A 86 -16.63 6.22 -4.48
CA GLY A 86 -16.60 6.88 -3.18
C GLY A 86 -15.63 8.06 -3.12
N PRO A 87 -15.52 8.75 -1.98
CA PRO A 87 -14.62 9.89 -1.83
C PRO A 87 -13.18 9.51 -2.16
N TYR A 88 -12.41 10.47 -2.73
CA TYR A 88 -11.00 10.24 -3.01
C TYR A 88 -10.26 9.82 -1.75
N LYS A 89 -9.42 8.79 -1.84
CA LYS A 89 -8.71 8.23 -0.71
C LYS A 89 -7.29 7.87 -1.09
N GLY A 90 -6.32 8.34 -0.30
CA GLY A 90 -4.92 7.95 -0.46
C GLY A 90 -3.97 8.84 0.33
N GLY A 91 -2.77 8.32 0.57
CA GLY A 91 -1.77 8.93 1.44
C GLY A 91 -1.16 10.23 0.92
N LEU A 92 -0.55 10.96 1.84
CA LEU A 92 0.34 12.08 1.56
C LEU A 92 1.78 11.60 1.74
N ARG A 93 2.63 11.83 0.73
CA ARG A 93 4.06 11.48 0.76
C ARG A 93 4.90 12.74 0.94
N LEU A 94 5.76 12.76 1.95
CA LEU A 94 6.74 13.83 2.16
C LEU A 94 8.14 13.27 1.92
N HIS A 95 8.68 13.58 0.73
CA HIS A 95 9.99 13.10 0.31
C HIS A 95 10.53 13.98 -0.83
N PRO A 96 11.86 14.25 -0.90
CA PRO A 96 12.45 15.10 -1.95
C PRO A 96 12.18 14.64 -3.40
N SER A 97 11.92 13.35 -3.61
CA SER A 97 11.61 12.81 -4.95
C SER A 97 10.19 13.07 -5.43
N VAL A 98 9.33 13.65 -4.59
CA VAL A 98 7.92 13.88 -4.94
C VAL A 98 7.81 14.94 -6.03
N ASN A 99 7.11 14.58 -7.09
CA ASN A 99 6.70 15.45 -8.19
C ASN A 99 5.33 15.01 -8.71
N LEU A 100 4.75 15.76 -9.64
CA LEU A 100 3.40 15.49 -10.14
C LEU A 100 3.26 14.09 -10.77
N GLY A 101 4.24 13.66 -11.58
CA GLY A 101 4.20 12.34 -12.22
C GLY A 101 4.22 11.19 -11.20
N VAL A 102 5.01 11.31 -10.14
CA VAL A 102 5.02 10.34 -9.02
C VAL A 102 3.65 10.31 -8.31
N ILE A 103 3.05 11.47 -8.06
CA ILE A 103 1.73 11.53 -7.40
C ILE A 103 0.63 11.01 -8.31
N LYS A 104 0.66 11.28 -9.62
CA LYS A 104 -0.27 10.69 -10.60
C LYS A 104 -0.15 9.17 -10.65
N PHE A 105 1.08 8.64 -10.75
CA PHE A 105 1.33 7.21 -10.67
C PHE A 105 0.69 6.57 -9.43
N LEU A 106 1.02 7.10 -8.26
CA LEU A 106 0.51 6.57 -7.00
C LEU A 106 -1.01 6.73 -6.85
N GLY A 107 -1.58 7.80 -7.40
CA GLY A 107 -3.04 8.04 -7.41
C GLY A 107 -3.79 7.08 -8.32
N PHE A 108 -3.23 6.77 -9.47
CA PHE A 108 -3.75 5.79 -10.41
C PHE A 108 -3.78 4.38 -9.81
N GLU A 109 -2.66 3.91 -9.27
CA GLU A 109 -2.58 2.62 -8.57
C GLU A 109 -3.57 2.53 -7.40
N GLN A 110 -3.79 3.65 -6.72
CA GLN A 110 -4.68 3.70 -5.57
C GLN A 110 -6.15 3.43 -5.93
N ILE A 111 -6.59 3.72 -7.18
CA ILE A 111 -7.95 3.42 -7.66
C ILE A 111 -8.22 1.91 -7.52
N PHE A 112 -7.36 1.09 -8.07
CA PHE A 112 -7.53 -0.37 -8.13
C PHE A 112 -7.38 -1.00 -6.75
N LYS A 113 -6.40 -0.55 -5.98
CA LYS A 113 -6.18 -1.01 -4.60
C LYS A 113 -7.40 -0.74 -3.71
N ASN A 114 -7.97 0.46 -3.79
CA ASN A 114 -9.13 0.84 -3.01
C ASN A 114 -10.38 0.06 -3.45
N SER A 115 -10.56 -0.09 -4.76
CA SER A 115 -11.67 -0.86 -5.34
C SER A 115 -11.70 -2.30 -4.85
N LEU A 116 -10.55 -2.97 -4.74
CA LEU A 116 -10.43 -4.35 -4.24
C LEU A 116 -10.97 -4.51 -2.82
N THR A 117 -10.87 -3.49 -1.97
CA THR A 117 -11.39 -3.58 -0.59
C THR A 117 -12.88 -3.81 -0.49
N GLY A 118 -13.64 -3.57 -1.57
CA GLY A 118 -15.10 -3.61 -1.57
C GLY A 118 -15.76 -2.39 -0.90
N LEU A 119 -14.97 -1.53 -0.24
CA LEU A 119 -15.45 -0.36 0.49
C LEU A 119 -15.68 0.85 -0.44
N PRO A 120 -16.57 1.80 -0.07
CA PRO A 120 -16.91 2.95 -0.89
C PRO A 120 -15.82 4.04 -0.77
N ILE A 121 -14.67 3.82 -1.34
CA ILE A 121 -13.53 4.75 -1.39
C ILE A 121 -12.93 4.81 -2.80
N GLY A 122 -12.79 6.00 -3.32
CA GLY A 122 -12.14 6.28 -4.62
C GLY A 122 -10.62 6.35 -4.53
N GLY A 123 -9.97 6.80 -5.58
CA GLY A 123 -8.51 6.91 -5.68
C GLY A 123 -8.03 8.35 -5.62
N GLY A 124 -7.04 8.62 -4.80
CA GLY A 124 -6.35 9.90 -4.74
C GLY A 124 -4.98 9.76 -4.11
N LYS A 125 -4.12 10.73 -4.34
CA LYS A 125 -2.77 10.78 -3.77
C LYS A 125 -2.29 12.21 -3.62
N GLY A 126 -1.41 12.47 -2.67
CA GLY A 126 -0.82 13.79 -2.51
C GLY A 126 0.57 13.72 -1.90
N GLY A 127 1.16 14.88 -1.69
CA GLY A 127 2.46 14.99 -1.06
C GLY A 127 3.20 16.28 -1.36
N SER A 128 4.46 16.28 -1.01
CA SER A 128 5.38 17.43 -1.20
C SER A 128 6.81 16.95 -1.34
N ASP A 129 7.64 17.76 -1.98
CA ASP A 129 9.10 17.62 -2.02
C ASP A 129 9.79 17.96 -0.68
N PHE A 130 9.03 18.23 0.37
CA PHE A 130 9.53 18.45 1.73
C PHE A 130 10.14 17.15 2.31
N ASP A 131 11.34 17.27 2.91
CA ASP A 131 11.99 16.17 3.63
C ASP A 131 11.83 16.37 5.14
N PRO A 132 11.04 15.54 5.84
CA PRO A 132 10.87 15.65 7.29
C PRO A 132 12.07 15.11 8.09
N LYS A 133 13.03 14.41 7.44
CA LYS A 133 14.20 13.87 8.13
C LYS A 133 15.09 14.98 8.66
N GLY A 134 15.47 14.87 9.94
CA GLY A 134 16.33 15.85 10.59
C GLY A 134 15.68 17.20 10.92
N LYS A 135 14.37 17.35 10.63
CA LYS A 135 13.60 18.53 10.99
C LYS A 135 13.07 18.43 12.42
N SER A 136 13.04 19.58 13.12
CA SER A 136 12.40 19.67 14.42
C SER A 136 10.88 19.50 14.33
N ASP A 137 10.23 19.17 15.45
CA ASP A 137 8.76 19.09 15.49
C ASP A 137 8.11 20.44 15.16
N ARG A 138 8.77 21.55 15.51
CA ARG A 138 8.31 22.90 15.18
C ARG A 138 8.34 23.16 13.67
N GLU A 139 9.42 22.77 13.00
CA GLU A 139 9.56 22.88 11.53
C GLU A 139 8.53 22.02 10.81
N VAL A 140 8.37 20.76 11.22
CA VAL A 140 7.37 19.85 10.63
C VAL A 140 5.96 20.37 10.86
N MET A 141 5.66 20.89 12.05
CA MET A 141 4.36 21.50 12.34
C MET A 141 4.10 22.74 11.47
N ALA A 142 5.10 23.63 11.33
CA ALA A 142 4.98 24.83 10.49
C ALA A 142 4.71 24.46 9.02
N PHE A 143 5.44 23.46 8.50
CA PHE A 143 5.19 22.92 7.16
C PHE A 143 3.78 22.34 7.03
N CYS A 144 3.36 21.45 7.92
CA CYS A 144 2.04 20.79 7.88
C CYS A 144 0.89 21.82 7.96
N GLN A 145 1.03 22.85 8.79
CA GLN A 145 0.04 23.92 8.90
C GLN A 145 -0.08 24.71 7.60
N SER A 146 1.05 25.09 7.00
CA SER A 146 1.07 25.77 5.71
C SER A 146 0.48 24.91 4.60
N PHE A 147 0.87 23.63 4.53
CA PHE A 147 0.36 22.66 3.56
C PHE A 147 -1.17 22.50 3.66
N MET A 148 -1.71 22.33 4.87
CA MET A 148 -3.14 22.17 5.07
C MET A 148 -3.91 23.48 4.83
N THR A 149 -3.31 24.65 5.02
CA THR A 149 -3.93 25.94 4.71
C THR A 149 -4.31 26.08 3.23
N GLU A 150 -3.59 25.41 2.32
CA GLU A 150 -3.98 25.32 0.91
C GLU A 150 -4.88 24.13 0.64
N LEU A 151 -4.58 22.96 1.23
CA LEU A 151 -5.26 21.71 0.93
C LEU A 151 -6.71 21.66 1.46
N TYR A 152 -7.04 22.34 2.58
CA TYR A 152 -8.34 22.21 3.25
C TYR A 152 -9.54 22.49 2.34
N LYS A 153 -9.35 23.29 1.30
CA LYS A 153 -10.40 23.66 0.32
C LYS A 153 -10.90 22.46 -0.51
N TYR A 154 -10.12 21.41 -0.56
CA TYR A 154 -10.32 20.28 -1.47
C TYR A 154 -10.56 18.95 -0.76
N VAL A 155 -10.43 18.92 0.57
CA VAL A 155 -10.57 17.71 1.38
C VAL A 155 -11.74 17.83 2.36
N GLY A 156 -12.25 16.70 2.79
CA GLY A 156 -13.39 16.59 3.69
C GLY A 156 -13.81 15.15 3.84
N ALA A 157 -14.60 14.82 4.85
CA ALA A 157 -15.00 13.45 5.19
C ALA A 157 -15.67 12.70 4.02
N ASP A 158 -16.45 13.42 3.20
CA ASP A 158 -17.24 12.86 2.08
C ASP A 158 -16.71 13.28 0.71
N ILE A 159 -15.59 13.99 0.65
CA ILE A 159 -15.00 14.52 -0.60
C ILE A 159 -13.69 13.82 -0.90
N ASP A 160 -12.71 14.00 0.01
CA ASP A 160 -11.35 13.49 -0.15
C ASP A 160 -10.72 13.32 1.24
N VAL A 161 -10.29 12.11 1.55
CA VAL A 161 -9.76 11.74 2.86
C VAL A 161 -8.30 11.29 2.74
N PRO A 162 -7.33 12.21 2.90
CA PRO A 162 -5.92 11.85 2.90
C PRO A 162 -5.53 10.96 4.08
N ALA A 163 -4.38 10.29 3.95
CA ALA A 163 -3.81 9.41 4.97
C ALA A 163 -2.28 9.59 5.05
N GLY A 164 -1.62 8.83 5.93
CA GLY A 164 -0.17 8.74 5.95
C GLY A 164 0.40 7.93 4.79
N ASP A 165 1.65 8.22 4.46
CA ASP A 165 2.52 7.50 3.52
C ASP A 165 3.98 7.79 3.92
N ILE A 166 4.96 7.59 3.04
CA ILE A 166 6.38 7.90 3.34
C ILE A 166 6.51 9.34 3.86
N GLY A 167 7.16 9.50 5.00
CA GLY A 167 7.38 10.79 5.65
C GLY A 167 6.16 11.38 6.38
N VAL A 168 5.03 10.66 6.42
CA VAL A 168 3.80 11.09 7.11
C VAL A 168 3.30 9.99 8.04
N GLY A 169 3.55 10.17 9.31
CA GLY A 169 3.06 9.32 10.39
C GLY A 169 1.99 10.01 11.25
N ALA A 170 1.76 9.45 12.42
CA ALA A 170 0.75 9.99 13.37
C ALA A 170 1.02 11.45 13.79
N ARG A 171 2.31 11.85 13.86
CA ARG A 171 2.72 13.22 14.18
C ARG A 171 2.25 14.19 13.11
N GLU A 172 2.58 13.94 11.86
CA GLU A 172 2.20 14.77 10.71
C GLU A 172 0.69 14.80 10.51
N ILE A 173 0.02 13.67 10.63
CA ILE A 173 -1.46 13.59 10.60
C ILE A 173 -2.07 14.46 11.70
N GLY A 174 -1.49 14.43 12.90
CA GLY A 174 -1.95 15.29 14.01
C GLY A 174 -1.85 16.78 13.69
N PHE A 175 -0.70 17.23 13.16
CA PHE A 175 -0.50 18.62 12.77
C PHE A 175 -1.42 19.07 11.63
N LEU A 176 -1.60 18.20 10.62
CA LEU A 176 -2.53 18.46 9.50
C LEU A 176 -3.98 18.53 9.98
N TYR A 177 -4.40 17.60 10.84
CA TYR A 177 -5.76 17.58 11.38
C TYR A 177 -6.06 18.79 12.28
N GLY A 178 -5.10 19.15 13.14
CA GLY A 178 -5.22 20.32 14.00
C GLY A 178 -5.42 21.60 13.20
N GLN A 179 -4.69 21.78 12.10
CA GLN A 179 -4.83 22.95 11.23
C GLN A 179 -6.16 22.94 10.46
N TYR A 180 -6.57 21.77 9.93
CA TYR A 180 -7.88 21.64 9.29
C TYR A 180 -9.01 22.04 10.21
N LYS A 181 -9.04 21.49 11.43
CA LYS A 181 -10.03 21.82 12.44
C LYS A 181 -10.02 23.31 12.81
N ARG A 182 -8.82 23.92 12.91
CA ARG A 182 -8.69 25.35 13.21
C ARG A 182 -9.30 26.23 12.13
N ILE A 183 -9.10 25.89 10.86
CA ILE A 183 -9.60 26.68 9.71
C ILE A 183 -11.10 26.49 9.53
N THR A 184 -11.57 25.25 9.57
CA THR A 184 -12.97 24.90 9.22
C THR A 184 -13.93 25.03 10.40
N GLY A 185 -13.44 24.93 11.64
CA GLY A 185 -14.26 24.79 12.84
C GLY A 185 -14.96 23.43 12.96
N LEU A 186 -14.67 22.47 12.06
CA LEU A 186 -15.33 21.16 12.00
C LEU A 186 -14.50 20.09 12.72
N TYR A 187 -15.19 19.21 13.43
CA TYR A 187 -14.62 17.94 13.91
C TYR A 187 -15.23 16.80 13.12
N GLU A 188 -14.53 16.36 12.08
CA GLU A 188 -15.01 15.33 11.14
C GLU A 188 -13.91 14.34 10.75
N GLY A 189 -14.28 13.29 10.02
CA GLY A 189 -13.39 12.21 9.63
C GLY A 189 -12.52 12.50 8.40
N VAL A 190 -11.93 13.71 8.29
CA VAL A 190 -11.22 14.19 7.09
C VAL A 190 -9.87 13.53 6.86
N LEU A 191 -9.17 13.04 7.81
CA LEU A 191 -7.88 12.36 7.70
C LEU A 191 -7.96 10.99 8.35
N THR A 192 -7.16 10.03 7.89
CA THR A 192 -7.01 8.74 8.55
C THR A 192 -5.56 8.50 9.00
N GLY A 193 -5.41 7.60 9.99
CA GLY A 193 -4.16 7.45 10.74
C GLY A 193 -4.06 8.43 11.90
N LYS A 194 -5.20 8.94 12.35
CA LYS A 194 -5.30 9.81 13.52
C LYS A 194 -4.94 9.08 14.81
N GLY A 195 -4.55 9.83 15.83
CA GLY A 195 -4.38 9.29 17.17
C GLY A 195 -5.71 8.82 17.77
N LEU A 196 -5.66 7.83 18.65
CA LEU A 196 -6.86 7.25 19.29
C LEU A 196 -7.67 8.28 20.09
N THR A 197 -7.04 9.34 20.58
CA THR A 197 -7.70 10.39 21.36
C THR A 197 -8.55 11.35 20.51
N TYR A 198 -8.43 11.28 19.18
CA TYR A 198 -9.16 12.19 18.27
C TYR A 198 -9.64 11.48 16.98
N GLY A 199 -10.17 10.29 17.12
CA GLY A 199 -10.91 9.59 16.07
C GLY A 199 -10.09 8.57 15.28
N GLY A 200 -8.91 8.17 15.77
CA GLY A 200 -8.13 7.07 15.20
C GLY A 200 -8.76 5.70 15.47
N SER A 201 -8.39 4.70 14.68
CA SER A 201 -8.83 3.31 14.83
C SER A 201 -7.78 2.43 15.47
N LEU A 202 -8.19 1.52 16.33
CA LEU A 202 -7.41 0.37 16.76
C LEU A 202 -7.07 -0.53 15.56
N ALA A 203 -6.11 -1.42 15.72
CA ALA A 203 -5.59 -2.34 14.69
C ALA A 203 -5.01 -1.66 13.43
N ARG A 204 -4.88 -0.32 13.38
CA ARG A 204 -4.34 0.39 12.20
C ARG A 204 -2.86 0.12 11.97
N LYS A 205 -2.11 -0.01 13.05
CA LYS A 205 -0.67 -0.29 13.02
C LYS A 205 -0.39 -1.69 12.48
N GLU A 206 -1.20 -2.65 12.88
CA GLU A 206 -1.14 -4.06 12.53
C GLU A 206 -1.67 -4.36 11.12
N ALA A 207 -2.59 -3.55 10.65
CA ALA A 207 -3.50 -3.84 9.54
C ALA A 207 -2.83 -4.31 8.25
N THR A 208 -1.70 -3.73 7.85
CA THR A 208 -1.04 -4.11 6.60
C THR A 208 -0.41 -5.49 6.72
N GLY A 209 0.32 -5.74 7.82
CA GLY A 209 0.94 -7.04 8.08
C GLY A 209 -0.09 -8.15 8.31
N TYR A 210 -1.12 -7.89 9.11
CA TYR A 210 -2.21 -8.83 9.33
C TYR A 210 -2.97 -9.14 8.04
N GLY A 211 -3.31 -8.10 7.28
CA GLY A 211 -4.01 -8.24 6.00
C GLY A 211 -3.24 -9.09 5.00
N LEU A 212 -1.92 -8.87 4.89
CA LEU A 212 -1.05 -9.70 4.07
C LEU A 212 -1.20 -11.18 4.42
N VAL A 213 -1.09 -11.51 5.70
CA VAL A 213 -1.13 -12.91 6.15
C VAL A 213 -2.53 -13.51 6.00
N TYR A 214 -3.61 -12.74 6.19
CA TYR A 214 -4.96 -13.20 5.92
C TYR A 214 -5.16 -13.57 4.45
N LEU A 215 -4.71 -12.72 3.52
CA LEU A 215 -4.80 -13.00 2.09
C LEU A 215 -3.94 -14.21 1.71
N MET A 216 -2.72 -14.31 2.23
CA MET A 216 -1.83 -15.45 2.00
C MET A 216 -2.43 -16.77 2.50
N LYS A 217 -3.14 -16.75 3.62
CA LYS A 217 -3.84 -17.93 4.14
C LYS A 217 -4.87 -18.47 3.14
N GLU A 218 -5.69 -17.60 2.57
CA GLU A 218 -6.68 -17.99 1.56
C GLU A 218 -5.98 -18.52 0.29
N MET A 219 -4.90 -17.86 -0.14
CA MET A 219 -4.13 -18.29 -1.30
C MET A 219 -3.47 -19.66 -1.08
N LEU A 220 -2.86 -19.92 0.06
CA LEU A 220 -2.27 -21.21 0.42
C LEU A 220 -3.34 -22.32 0.42
N ALA A 221 -4.54 -22.04 0.94
CA ALA A 221 -5.63 -22.99 0.99
C ALA A 221 -6.05 -23.52 -0.40
N THR A 222 -5.85 -22.76 -1.48
CA THR A 222 -6.12 -23.22 -2.86
C THR A 222 -5.27 -24.43 -3.29
N LYS A 223 -4.14 -24.65 -2.61
CA LYS A 223 -3.24 -25.80 -2.83
C LYS A 223 -3.28 -26.82 -1.68
N GLY A 224 -4.23 -26.68 -0.75
CA GLY A 224 -4.28 -27.50 0.46
C GLY A 224 -3.16 -27.22 1.46
N GLU A 225 -2.50 -26.08 1.33
CA GLU A 225 -1.39 -25.63 2.18
C GLU A 225 -1.89 -24.63 3.26
N SER A 226 -1.07 -24.42 4.28
CA SER A 226 -1.31 -23.46 5.35
C SER A 226 0.01 -22.90 5.88
N PHE A 227 -0.03 -21.99 6.85
CA PHE A 227 1.16 -21.53 7.55
C PHE A 227 1.72 -22.56 8.55
N GLU A 228 0.90 -23.51 8.99
CA GLU A 228 1.28 -24.47 10.03
C GLU A 228 2.56 -25.23 9.66
N GLY A 229 3.59 -25.12 10.53
CA GLY A 229 4.88 -25.77 10.36
C GLY A 229 5.76 -25.20 9.24
N LYS A 230 5.32 -24.20 8.50
CA LYS A 230 6.08 -23.61 7.38
C LYS A 230 7.15 -22.63 7.87
N ARG A 231 8.30 -22.63 7.22
CA ARG A 231 9.36 -21.63 7.43
C ARG A 231 9.03 -20.38 6.66
N VAL A 232 9.03 -19.25 7.35
CA VAL A 232 8.68 -17.95 6.78
C VAL A 232 9.87 -17.00 6.86
N VAL A 233 10.22 -16.37 5.76
CA VAL A 233 11.23 -15.31 5.66
C VAL A 233 10.53 -14.01 5.31
N ILE A 234 10.83 -12.95 6.07
CA ILE A 234 10.19 -11.65 5.90
C ILE A 234 11.27 -10.57 5.80
N SER A 235 11.29 -9.80 4.73
CA SER A 235 12.17 -8.64 4.66
C SER A 235 11.60 -7.45 5.43
N GLY A 236 12.52 -6.63 5.97
CA GLY A 236 12.15 -5.48 6.78
C GLY A 236 12.00 -5.78 8.27
N SER A 237 11.82 -4.72 9.03
CA SER A 237 11.57 -4.74 10.47
C SER A 237 10.74 -3.53 10.93
N GLY A 238 9.99 -2.95 9.99
CA GLY A 238 8.97 -1.94 10.26
C GLY A 238 7.61 -2.56 10.59
N ASN A 239 6.57 -1.74 10.68
CA ASN A 239 5.23 -2.20 11.05
C ASN A 239 4.73 -3.36 10.19
N VAL A 240 4.88 -3.29 8.86
CA VAL A 240 4.40 -4.36 7.98
C VAL A 240 5.07 -5.69 8.31
N ALA A 241 6.40 -5.70 8.40
CA ALA A 241 7.17 -6.93 8.68
C ALA A 241 6.89 -7.49 10.08
N ILE A 242 6.89 -6.65 11.12
CA ILE A 242 6.66 -7.09 12.51
C ILE A 242 5.27 -7.71 12.66
N TYR A 243 4.24 -7.07 12.11
CA TYR A 243 2.88 -7.57 12.27
C TYR A 243 2.53 -8.68 11.28
N ALA A 244 3.18 -8.78 10.13
CA ALA A 244 3.14 -9.98 9.31
C ALA A 244 3.77 -11.18 10.04
N ALA A 245 4.92 -10.98 10.68
CA ALA A 245 5.57 -12.01 11.48
C ALA A 245 4.69 -12.47 12.66
N GLU A 246 4.06 -11.54 13.36
CA GLU A 246 3.15 -11.85 14.47
C GLU A 246 1.96 -12.71 14.00
N LYS A 247 1.29 -12.31 12.93
CA LYS A 247 0.12 -13.03 12.44
C LYS A 247 0.51 -14.37 11.81
N ALA A 248 1.63 -14.45 11.07
CA ALA A 248 2.14 -15.71 10.52
C ALA A 248 2.46 -16.72 11.64
N THR A 249 3.10 -16.25 12.72
CA THR A 249 3.37 -17.07 13.90
C THR A 249 2.07 -17.53 14.58
N ALA A 250 1.07 -16.65 14.67
CA ALA A 250 -0.24 -17.01 15.23
C ALA A 250 -0.98 -18.09 14.41
N PHE A 251 -0.66 -18.24 13.11
CA PHE A 251 -1.16 -19.30 12.25
C PHE A 251 -0.23 -20.52 12.16
N GLY A 252 0.71 -20.68 13.10
CA GLY A 252 1.61 -21.82 13.19
C GLY A 252 2.85 -21.75 12.29
N GLY A 253 3.07 -20.64 11.61
CA GLY A 253 4.28 -20.40 10.83
C GLY A 253 5.50 -20.11 11.67
N LYS A 254 6.66 -20.59 11.26
CA LYS A 254 7.94 -20.34 11.91
C LYS A 254 8.69 -19.24 11.16
N VAL A 255 8.62 -18.02 11.65
CA VAL A 255 9.38 -16.90 11.09
C VAL A 255 10.84 -17.07 11.51
N VAL A 256 11.74 -17.27 10.54
CA VAL A 256 13.16 -17.60 10.82
C VAL A 256 14.12 -16.45 10.50
N ALA A 257 13.72 -15.46 9.72
CA ALA A 257 14.57 -14.33 9.36
C ALA A 257 13.78 -13.03 9.20
N LEU A 258 14.40 -11.92 9.63
CA LEU A 258 13.99 -10.53 9.40
C LEU A 258 15.22 -9.70 9.01
N CYS A 259 15.02 -8.57 8.30
CA CYS A 259 16.14 -7.66 7.98
C CYS A 259 15.82 -6.20 8.27
N ASP A 260 16.87 -5.40 8.32
CA ASP A 260 16.77 -3.95 8.21
C ASP A 260 17.90 -3.41 7.28
N SER A 261 18.05 -2.10 7.18
CA SER A 261 19.05 -1.50 6.27
C SER A 261 20.51 -1.74 6.67
N THR A 262 20.78 -2.42 7.78
CA THR A 262 22.13 -2.73 8.25
C THR A 262 22.51 -4.21 8.19
N GLY A 263 21.53 -5.07 7.89
CA GLY A 263 21.75 -6.52 7.80
C GLY A 263 20.48 -7.30 8.15
N TRP A 264 20.65 -8.60 8.36
CA TRP A 264 19.53 -9.51 8.63
C TRP A 264 19.87 -10.48 9.75
N ILE A 265 18.83 -10.92 10.44
CA ILE A 265 18.89 -11.91 11.51
C ILE A 265 18.36 -13.25 11.02
N TYR A 266 18.96 -14.32 11.49
CA TYR A 266 18.48 -15.67 11.35
C TYR A 266 18.39 -16.35 12.71
N ASP A 267 17.23 -16.89 13.04
CA ASP A 267 17.00 -17.67 14.26
C ASP A 267 16.28 -18.96 13.91
N GLU A 268 17.02 -20.09 13.89
CA GLU A 268 16.48 -21.41 13.56
C GLU A 268 15.35 -21.83 14.52
N ALA A 269 15.38 -21.38 15.76
CA ALA A 269 14.32 -21.65 16.72
C ALA A 269 13.03 -20.86 16.46
N GLY A 270 13.09 -19.88 15.56
CA GLY A 270 12.06 -18.89 15.30
C GLY A 270 12.36 -17.54 15.95
N VAL A 271 12.13 -16.47 15.21
CA VAL A 271 12.40 -15.09 15.64
C VAL A 271 11.55 -14.73 16.86
N ASP A 272 12.21 -14.24 17.90
CA ASP A 272 11.56 -13.70 19.10
C ASP A 272 11.00 -12.30 18.80
N LEU A 273 9.70 -12.23 18.56
CA LEU A 273 9.03 -10.98 18.23
C LEU A 273 8.97 -9.98 19.38
N ALA A 274 9.01 -10.43 20.64
CA ALA A 274 9.07 -9.54 21.79
C ALA A 274 10.41 -8.79 21.79
N ALA A 275 11.51 -9.51 21.53
CA ALA A 275 12.84 -8.90 21.38
C ALA A 275 12.88 -7.92 20.19
N VAL A 276 12.32 -8.30 19.04
CA VAL A 276 12.25 -7.41 17.86
C VAL A 276 11.46 -6.14 18.17
N LYS A 277 10.29 -6.25 18.77
CA LYS A 277 9.47 -5.09 19.17
C LYS A 277 10.21 -4.19 20.17
N GLN A 278 10.87 -4.78 21.16
CA GLN A 278 11.68 -4.03 22.11
C GLN A 278 12.78 -3.22 21.41
N ILE A 279 13.53 -3.84 20.50
CA ILE A 279 14.61 -3.18 19.73
C ILE A 279 14.07 -2.09 18.84
N LYS A 280 13.03 -2.40 18.06
CA LYS A 280 12.55 -1.51 16.96
C LYS A 280 11.59 -0.41 17.43
N GLU A 281 10.68 -0.75 18.33
CA GLU A 281 9.60 0.17 18.74
C GLU A 281 9.96 0.96 20.00
N VAL A 282 10.65 0.34 20.94
CA VAL A 282 11.00 0.97 22.22
C VAL A 282 12.38 1.62 22.15
N GLU A 283 13.41 0.83 21.85
CA GLU A 283 14.80 1.31 21.82
C GLU A 283 15.15 2.07 20.53
N ARG A 284 14.38 1.89 19.46
CA ARG A 284 14.59 2.50 18.13
C ARG A 284 15.96 2.21 17.53
N LYS A 285 16.48 1.01 17.82
CA LYS A 285 17.77 0.51 17.37
C LYS A 285 17.66 -0.36 16.12
N ARG A 286 18.79 -0.92 15.69
CA ARG A 286 18.92 -1.82 14.54
C ARG A 286 18.88 -3.28 14.97
N LEU A 287 18.54 -4.19 14.03
CA LEU A 287 18.44 -5.63 14.30
C LEU A 287 19.75 -6.28 14.71
N ARG A 288 20.90 -5.65 14.48
CA ARG A 288 22.20 -6.13 15.02
C ARG A 288 22.20 -6.29 16.55
N GLU A 289 21.31 -5.59 17.26
CA GLU A 289 21.15 -5.72 18.71
C GLU A 289 20.41 -7.00 19.11
N TYR A 290 19.81 -7.73 18.16
CA TYR A 290 19.01 -8.93 18.44
C TYR A 290 19.80 -10.02 19.15
N LYS A 291 21.09 -10.17 18.87
CA LYS A 291 21.98 -11.13 19.56
C LYS A 291 22.10 -10.89 21.07
N ASN A 292 21.83 -9.67 21.54
CA ASN A 292 21.81 -9.37 22.98
C ASN A 292 20.62 -10.03 23.68
N TYR A 293 19.55 -10.31 22.96
CA TYR A 293 18.34 -10.99 23.45
C TYR A 293 18.34 -12.49 23.11
N ARG A 294 18.93 -12.85 21.97
CA ARG A 294 18.98 -14.22 21.44
C ARG A 294 20.42 -14.57 21.03
N PRO A 295 21.28 -14.97 22.00
CA PRO A 295 22.71 -15.20 21.74
C PRO A 295 22.98 -16.27 20.66
N ASN A 296 22.09 -17.25 20.50
CA ASN A 296 22.24 -18.35 19.56
C ASN A 296 21.78 -17.99 18.12
N ALA A 297 21.13 -16.84 17.95
CA ALA A 297 20.75 -16.36 16.63
C ALA A 297 21.98 -15.82 15.88
N GLU A 298 21.88 -15.81 14.55
CA GLU A 298 22.90 -15.24 13.67
C GLU A 298 22.52 -13.80 13.27
N TYR A 299 23.53 -12.97 13.06
CA TYR A 299 23.37 -11.65 12.44
C TYR A 299 24.38 -11.54 11.30
N HIS A 300 23.91 -11.15 10.15
CA HIS A 300 24.69 -11.02 8.95
C HIS A 300 24.61 -9.56 8.45
N GLU A 301 25.76 -8.91 8.30
CA GLU A 301 25.87 -7.56 7.72
C GLU A 301 25.86 -7.62 6.19
N ASP A 302 26.37 -8.71 5.64
CA ASP A 302 26.47 -8.98 4.22
C ASP A 302 25.51 -10.10 3.79
N GLY A 303 25.34 -10.24 2.47
CA GLY A 303 24.46 -11.24 1.87
C GLY A 303 23.02 -10.79 1.77
N VAL A 304 22.18 -11.71 1.33
CA VAL A 304 20.79 -11.42 1.00
C VAL A 304 19.88 -12.31 1.83
N ILE A 305 18.88 -11.75 2.46
CA ILE A 305 17.92 -12.50 3.27
C ILE A 305 17.20 -13.60 2.47
N TRP A 306 17.08 -13.43 1.15
CA TRP A 306 16.44 -14.39 0.24
C TRP A 306 17.25 -15.66 -0.03
N ASP A 307 18.50 -15.73 0.47
CA ASP A 307 19.31 -16.95 0.44
C ASP A 307 18.88 -17.96 1.51
N VAL A 308 18.11 -17.51 2.51
CA VAL A 308 17.58 -18.37 3.59
C VAL A 308 16.48 -19.28 3.03
N PRO A 309 16.62 -20.61 3.11
CA PRO A 309 15.58 -21.54 2.66
C PRO A 309 14.28 -21.34 3.43
N CYS A 310 13.17 -21.17 2.70
CA CYS A 310 11.85 -20.99 3.28
C CYS A 310 10.75 -21.54 2.38
N ASP A 311 9.60 -21.82 2.98
CA ASP A 311 8.37 -22.20 2.27
C ASP A 311 7.61 -20.93 1.81
N ILE A 312 7.64 -19.87 2.61
CA ILE A 312 6.89 -18.64 2.36
C ILE A 312 7.82 -17.44 2.48
N ALA A 313 7.84 -16.59 1.46
CA ALA A 313 8.61 -15.34 1.44
C ALA A 313 7.66 -14.13 1.42
N LEU A 314 7.88 -13.18 2.35
CA LEU A 314 7.07 -11.97 2.49
C LEU A 314 7.96 -10.73 2.37
N PRO A 315 8.13 -10.16 1.16
CA PRO A 315 8.86 -8.92 0.97
C PRO A 315 8.06 -7.73 1.53
N CYS A 316 8.56 -7.19 2.68
CA CYS A 316 7.89 -6.16 3.48
C CYS A 316 8.75 -4.92 3.73
N ALA A 317 9.92 -4.77 3.09
CA ALA A 317 10.84 -3.68 3.34
C ALA A 317 10.65 -2.51 2.34
N THR A 318 11.14 -2.67 1.12
CA THR A 318 11.22 -1.56 0.16
C THR A 318 10.87 -1.98 -1.27
N GLN A 319 10.62 -0.96 -2.11
CA GLN A 319 10.41 -1.17 -3.53
C GLN A 319 11.66 -1.78 -4.20
N ASN A 320 11.44 -2.70 -5.16
CA ASN A 320 12.48 -3.34 -5.95
C ASN A 320 13.59 -4.02 -5.11
N GLU A 321 13.22 -4.66 -4.02
CA GLU A 321 14.16 -5.38 -3.16
C GLU A 321 14.36 -6.85 -3.57
N LEU A 322 13.45 -7.41 -4.38
CA LEU A 322 13.46 -8.78 -4.83
C LEU A 322 13.61 -8.82 -6.36
N HIS A 323 14.82 -9.11 -6.81
CA HIS A 323 15.20 -9.20 -8.22
C HIS A 323 15.12 -10.64 -8.73
N LEU A 324 15.37 -10.83 -10.04
CA LEU A 324 15.30 -12.16 -10.68
C LEU A 324 16.20 -13.19 -9.99
N GLU A 325 17.45 -12.85 -9.70
CA GLU A 325 18.41 -13.75 -9.03
C GLU A 325 17.92 -14.22 -7.66
N HIS A 326 17.21 -13.33 -6.93
CA HIS A 326 16.61 -13.69 -5.65
C HIS A 326 15.41 -14.64 -5.83
N ALA A 327 14.59 -14.39 -6.85
CA ALA A 327 13.47 -15.26 -7.18
C ALA A 327 13.95 -16.67 -7.59
N GLU A 328 14.98 -16.76 -8.41
CA GLU A 328 15.60 -18.05 -8.82
C GLU A 328 16.15 -18.80 -7.61
N THR A 329 16.78 -18.10 -6.65
CA THR A 329 17.28 -18.69 -5.41
C THR A 329 16.14 -19.22 -4.54
N LEU A 330 15.07 -18.42 -4.32
CA LEU A 330 13.89 -18.85 -3.58
C LEU A 330 13.20 -20.08 -4.22
N ILE A 331 13.05 -20.08 -5.55
CA ILE A 331 12.47 -21.21 -6.29
C ILE A 331 13.32 -22.46 -6.11
N LYS A 332 14.64 -22.33 -6.27
CA LYS A 332 15.59 -23.45 -6.06
C LYS A 332 15.51 -24.00 -4.64
N ASN A 333 15.30 -23.13 -3.65
CA ASN A 333 15.18 -23.50 -2.23
C ASN A 333 13.78 -24.03 -1.88
N GLY A 334 12.84 -24.11 -2.83
CA GLY A 334 11.54 -24.74 -2.65
C GLY A 334 10.44 -23.83 -2.10
N VAL A 335 10.53 -22.50 -2.29
CA VAL A 335 9.45 -21.59 -1.91
C VAL A 335 8.14 -21.96 -2.60
N ILE A 336 7.06 -22.03 -1.85
CA ILE A 336 5.71 -22.37 -2.37
C ILE A 336 4.83 -21.14 -2.58
N ALA A 337 5.08 -20.07 -1.83
CA ALA A 337 4.30 -18.84 -1.90
C ALA A 337 5.12 -17.59 -1.60
N VAL A 338 4.81 -16.52 -2.33
CA VAL A 338 5.36 -15.17 -2.14
C VAL A 338 4.21 -14.18 -2.00
N GLY A 339 4.27 -13.28 -0.99
CA GLY A 339 3.26 -12.26 -0.78
C GLY A 339 3.85 -10.89 -0.50
N GLU A 340 3.48 -9.91 -1.31
CA GLU A 340 4.04 -8.57 -1.29
C GLU A 340 3.43 -7.67 -0.21
N GLY A 341 4.15 -7.47 0.90
CA GLY A 341 3.75 -6.54 1.96
C GLY A 341 4.15 -5.09 1.67
N ALA A 342 5.30 -4.86 1.05
CA ALA A 342 5.73 -3.55 0.57
C ALA A 342 5.03 -3.16 -0.74
N ASN A 343 5.20 -1.93 -1.19
CA ASN A 343 4.72 -1.50 -2.50
C ASN A 343 5.76 -1.85 -3.57
N MET A 344 5.35 -2.67 -4.55
CA MET A 344 6.19 -3.14 -5.67
C MET A 344 7.59 -3.65 -5.22
N PRO A 345 7.68 -4.59 -4.28
CA PRO A 345 8.98 -5.06 -3.81
C PRO A 345 9.68 -5.98 -4.82
N SER A 346 8.92 -6.71 -5.65
CA SER A 346 9.46 -7.61 -6.67
C SER A 346 9.53 -6.94 -8.03
N THR A 347 10.62 -7.20 -8.76
CA THR A 347 10.74 -6.76 -10.15
C THR A 347 9.84 -7.60 -11.07
N PRO A 348 9.40 -7.07 -12.24
CA PRO A 348 8.57 -7.83 -13.18
C PRO A 348 9.16 -9.18 -13.57
N ASP A 349 10.47 -9.26 -13.78
CA ASP A 349 11.17 -10.50 -14.14
C ASP A 349 11.10 -11.54 -13.00
N ALA A 350 11.21 -11.07 -11.74
CA ALA A 350 11.04 -11.92 -10.56
C ALA A 350 9.61 -12.48 -10.47
N ILE A 351 8.59 -11.63 -10.69
CA ILE A 351 7.19 -12.04 -10.70
C ILE A 351 6.95 -13.12 -11.76
N HIS A 352 7.43 -12.91 -12.98
CA HIS A 352 7.34 -13.89 -14.06
C HIS A 352 8.02 -15.22 -13.73
N ALA A 353 9.20 -15.16 -13.07
CA ALA A 353 9.91 -16.38 -12.65
C ALA A 353 9.07 -17.19 -11.65
N PHE A 354 8.48 -16.54 -10.63
CA PHE A 354 7.59 -17.20 -9.68
C PHE A 354 6.37 -17.83 -10.35
N GLN A 355 5.67 -17.09 -11.22
CA GLN A 355 4.51 -17.57 -11.96
C GLN A 355 4.87 -18.78 -12.82
N LYS A 356 5.97 -18.73 -13.58
CA LYS A 356 6.46 -19.82 -14.43
C LYS A 356 6.83 -21.08 -13.64
N ALA A 357 7.33 -20.89 -12.42
CA ALA A 357 7.67 -21.99 -11.51
C ALA A 357 6.44 -22.58 -10.78
N GLY A 358 5.24 -21.98 -10.93
CA GLY A 358 4.03 -22.40 -10.24
C GLY A 358 3.98 -22.03 -8.76
N VAL A 359 4.83 -21.09 -8.34
CA VAL A 359 4.82 -20.49 -7.01
C VAL A 359 3.59 -19.59 -6.89
N LEU A 360 2.85 -19.70 -5.79
CA LEU A 360 1.73 -18.82 -5.51
C LEU A 360 2.24 -17.38 -5.27
N PHE A 361 1.70 -16.42 -6.00
CA PHE A 361 2.15 -15.03 -5.92
C PHE A 361 1.01 -14.07 -5.61
N ALA A 362 1.08 -13.36 -4.50
CA ALA A 362 0.11 -12.35 -4.09
C ALA A 362 0.65 -10.93 -4.37
N PRO A 363 0.06 -10.20 -5.34
CA PRO A 363 0.54 -8.87 -5.72
C PRO A 363 0.28 -7.81 -4.65
N ALA A 364 1.15 -6.81 -4.56
CA ALA A 364 1.12 -5.76 -3.54
C ALA A 364 -0.23 -5.06 -3.41
N LYS A 365 -0.89 -4.71 -4.53
CA LYS A 365 -2.17 -4.00 -4.50
C LYS A 365 -3.30 -4.76 -3.80
N ALA A 366 -3.24 -6.09 -3.79
CA ALA A 366 -4.15 -6.96 -3.04
C ALA A 366 -3.60 -7.27 -1.65
N ALA A 367 -2.35 -7.74 -1.58
CA ALA A 367 -1.74 -8.27 -0.37
C ALA A 367 -1.57 -7.21 0.74
N ASN A 368 -1.19 -5.98 0.39
CA ASN A 368 -1.00 -4.92 1.37
C ASN A 368 -2.21 -3.98 1.54
N ALA A 369 -3.37 -4.34 0.99
CA ALA A 369 -4.59 -3.53 1.07
C ALA A 369 -5.16 -3.41 2.50
N GLY A 370 -4.71 -4.22 3.45
CA GLY A 370 -5.17 -4.16 4.84
C GLY A 370 -5.04 -2.78 5.47
N GLY A 371 -3.96 -2.05 5.16
CA GLY A 371 -3.76 -0.69 5.66
C GLY A 371 -4.84 0.30 5.20
N VAL A 372 -5.18 0.30 3.91
CA VAL A 372 -6.23 1.18 3.39
C VAL A 372 -7.62 0.70 3.78
N ALA A 373 -7.84 -0.62 3.88
CA ALA A 373 -9.08 -1.18 4.39
C ALA A 373 -9.37 -0.68 5.81
N THR A 374 -8.41 -0.78 6.72
CA THR A 374 -8.58 -0.27 8.09
C THR A 374 -8.70 1.25 8.13
N SER A 375 -8.05 1.97 7.21
CA SER A 375 -8.29 3.42 7.07
C SER A 375 -9.75 3.74 6.70
N ALA A 376 -10.37 2.95 5.82
CA ALA A 376 -11.79 3.10 5.50
C ALA A 376 -12.71 2.69 6.67
N LEU A 377 -12.31 1.69 7.47
CA LEU A 377 -12.99 1.36 8.72
C LEU A 377 -12.88 2.51 9.75
N GLU A 378 -11.75 3.24 9.79
CA GLU A 378 -11.62 4.46 10.59
C GLU A 378 -12.61 5.53 10.12
N MET A 379 -12.77 5.73 8.79
CA MET A 379 -13.79 6.64 8.26
C MET A 379 -15.20 6.23 8.69
N SER A 380 -15.53 4.94 8.65
CA SER A 380 -16.84 4.43 9.10
C SER A 380 -17.07 4.71 10.58
N GLN A 381 -16.08 4.47 11.45
CA GLN A 381 -16.15 4.78 12.87
C GLN A 381 -16.34 6.29 13.10
N ASN A 382 -15.66 7.14 12.34
CA ASN A 382 -15.79 8.59 12.43
C ASN A 382 -17.20 9.05 12.02
N SER A 383 -17.76 8.50 10.95
CA SER A 383 -19.13 8.83 10.50
C SER A 383 -20.18 8.41 11.52
N LEU A 384 -19.99 7.26 12.15
CA LEU A 384 -20.88 6.77 13.21
C LEU A 384 -20.68 7.48 14.56
N ARG A 385 -19.54 8.19 14.74
CA ARG A 385 -19.07 8.75 16.01
C ARG A 385 -18.91 7.69 17.10
N LEU A 386 -18.48 6.50 16.71
CA LEU A 386 -18.22 5.35 17.58
C LEU A 386 -16.78 4.88 17.41
N SER A 387 -16.25 4.19 18.40
CA SER A 387 -14.99 3.46 18.33
C SER A 387 -15.28 1.96 18.48
N TRP A 388 -14.68 1.16 17.61
CA TRP A 388 -14.74 -0.30 17.70
C TRP A 388 -13.56 -0.84 18.49
N THR A 389 -13.74 -2.02 19.09
CA THR A 389 -12.63 -2.74 19.75
C THR A 389 -11.61 -3.23 18.73
N PHE A 390 -10.46 -3.64 19.23
CA PHE A 390 -9.42 -4.24 18.37
C PHE A 390 -9.95 -5.45 17.60
N GLU A 391 -10.68 -6.32 18.30
CA GLU A 391 -11.26 -7.56 17.76
C GLU A 391 -12.31 -7.27 16.68
N GLU A 392 -13.16 -6.27 16.88
CA GLU A 392 -14.16 -5.86 15.87
C GLU A 392 -13.49 -5.34 14.59
N VAL A 393 -12.42 -4.54 14.72
CA VAL A 393 -11.67 -4.04 13.56
C VAL A 393 -10.92 -5.18 12.88
N ASP A 394 -10.24 -6.06 13.62
CA ASP A 394 -9.47 -7.20 13.08
C ASP A 394 -10.40 -8.20 12.37
N GLN A 395 -11.56 -8.49 12.94
CA GLN A 395 -12.56 -9.37 12.30
C GLN A 395 -13.07 -8.80 10.96
N ARG A 396 -13.33 -7.48 10.91
CA ARG A 396 -13.75 -6.80 9.67
C ARG A 396 -12.61 -6.80 8.66
N LEU A 397 -11.38 -6.51 9.09
CA LEU A 397 -10.18 -6.57 8.25
C LEU A 397 -10.00 -7.97 7.65
N HIS A 398 -10.12 -9.02 8.45
CA HIS A 398 -10.04 -10.40 7.97
C HIS A 398 -11.09 -10.66 6.89
N GLY A 399 -12.36 -10.31 7.13
CA GLY A 399 -13.43 -10.48 6.14
C GLY A 399 -13.17 -9.72 4.83
N ILE A 400 -12.62 -8.51 4.91
CA ILE A 400 -12.24 -7.73 3.73
C ILE A 400 -11.13 -8.43 2.95
N MET A 401 -10.09 -8.95 3.61
CA MET A 401 -8.97 -9.62 2.93
C MET A 401 -9.39 -10.93 2.27
N VAL A 402 -10.29 -11.70 2.89
CA VAL A 402 -10.95 -12.86 2.27
C VAL A 402 -11.76 -12.43 1.03
N GLY A 403 -12.51 -11.34 1.14
CA GLY A 403 -13.25 -10.76 0.02
C GLY A 403 -12.34 -10.34 -1.14
N ILE A 404 -11.20 -9.72 -0.86
CA ILE A 404 -10.19 -9.35 -1.87
C ILE A 404 -9.69 -10.60 -2.59
N PHE A 405 -9.30 -11.64 -1.84
CA PHE A 405 -8.81 -12.88 -2.44
C PHE A 405 -9.87 -13.51 -3.36
N ASN A 406 -11.11 -13.64 -2.89
CA ASN A 406 -12.18 -14.25 -3.66
C ASN A 406 -12.49 -13.48 -4.95
N GLN A 407 -12.52 -12.15 -4.91
CA GLN A 407 -12.75 -11.30 -6.08
C GLN A 407 -11.61 -11.45 -7.12
N MET A 408 -10.38 -11.41 -6.66
CA MET A 408 -9.18 -11.54 -7.49
C MET A 408 -9.11 -12.94 -8.14
N ALA A 409 -9.37 -14.01 -7.39
CA ALA A 409 -9.38 -15.38 -7.90
C ALA A 409 -10.50 -15.59 -8.93
N ALA A 410 -11.72 -15.16 -8.62
CA ALA A 410 -12.86 -15.27 -9.53
C ALA A 410 -12.67 -14.46 -10.82
N ALA A 411 -12.06 -13.28 -10.74
CA ALA A 411 -11.74 -12.47 -11.91
C ALA A 411 -10.69 -13.16 -12.80
N ALA A 412 -9.63 -13.70 -12.22
CA ALA A 412 -8.62 -14.45 -12.96
C ALA A 412 -9.24 -15.66 -13.69
N GLU A 413 -10.07 -16.45 -12.99
CA GLU A 413 -10.75 -17.60 -13.59
C GLU A 413 -11.69 -17.20 -14.73
N LYS A 414 -12.55 -16.20 -14.50
CA LYS A 414 -13.53 -15.73 -15.47
C LYS A 414 -12.91 -15.29 -16.80
N TYR A 415 -11.72 -14.71 -16.77
CA TYR A 415 -11.06 -14.16 -17.95
C TYR A 415 -9.91 -15.05 -18.47
N GLY A 416 -9.86 -16.35 -18.06
CA GLY A 416 -8.94 -17.33 -18.62
C GLY A 416 -7.52 -17.31 -18.05
N HIS A 417 -7.33 -16.66 -16.92
CA HIS A 417 -6.04 -16.52 -16.21
C HIS A 417 -6.06 -17.22 -14.83
N ALA A 418 -6.76 -18.37 -14.72
CA ALA A 418 -6.89 -19.07 -13.45
C ALA A 418 -5.52 -19.28 -12.75
N GLY A 419 -5.42 -18.82 -11.49
CA GLY A 419 -4.18 -18.87 -10.70
C GLY A 419 -3.22 -17.69 -10.90
N ASP A 420 -3.45 -16.81 -11.88
CA ASP A 420 -2.74 -15.55 -12.03
C ASP A 420 -3.43 -14.43 -11.23
N TYR A 421 -2.99 -14.28 -9.99
CA TYR A 421 -3.57 -13.30 -9.08
C TYR A 421 -3.12 -11.86 -9.37
N VAL A 422 -2.07 -11.65 -10.16
CA VAL A 422 -1.66 -10.31 -10.61
C VAL A 422 -2.70 -9.77 -11.59
N VAL A 423 -3.01 -10.54 -12.63
CA VAL A 423 -4.06 -10.22 -13.60
C VAL A 423 -5.42 -10.14 -12.91
N GLY A 424 -5.72 -11.11 -12.05
CA GLY A 424 -6.98 -11.13 -11.29
C GLY A 424 -7.22 -9.89 -10.44
N ALA A 425 -6.19 -9.38 -9.75
CA ALA A 425 -6.29 -8.17 -8.96
C ALA A 425 -6.53 -6.92 -9.82
N ASN A 426 -5.83 -6.79 -10.96
CA ASN A 426 -6.03 -5.69 -11.89
C ASN A 426 -7.45 -5.69 -12.48
N ILE A 427 -7.93 -6.84 -12.93
CA ILE A 427 -9.28 -7.01 -13.49
C ILE A 427 -10.35 -6.72 -12.44
N ALA A 428 -10.27 -7.33 -11.26
CA ALA A 428 -11.27 -7.14 -10.20
C ALA A 428 -11.33 -5.67 -9.75
N GLY A 429 -10.18 -5.02 -9.58
CA GLY A 429 -10.10 -3.60 -9.26
C GLY A 429 -10.69 -2.71 -10.35
N PHE A 430 -10.44 -3.03 -11.62
CA PHE A 430 -10.93 -2.26 -12.76
C PHE A 430 -12.45 -2.38 -12.94
N VAL A 431 -12.99 -3.60 -13.00
CA VAL A 431 -14.41 -3.85 -13.37
C VAL A 431 -15.36 -3.06 -12.48
N LYS A 432 -15.15 -3.07 -11.17
CA LYS A 432 -16.01 -2.34 -10.22
C LYS A 432 -16.03 -0.84 -10.49
N VAL A 433 -14.89 -0.24 -10.80
CA VAL A 433 -14.79 1.20 -11.11
C VAL A 433 -15.39 1.50 -12.47
N ALA A 434 -15.09 0.70 -13.48
CA ALA A 434 -15.61 0.85 -14.84
C ALA A 434 -17.14 0.75 -14.88
N ASP A 435 -17.72 -0.22 -14.18
CA ASP A 435 -19.17 -0.38 -14.07
C ASP A 435 -19.84 0.82 -13.39
N ALA A 436 -19.21 1.33 -12.32
CA ALA A 436 -19.70 2.53 -11.65
C ALA A 436 -19.64 3.77 -12.57
N MET A 437 -18.52 3.96 -13.28
CA MET A 437 -18.35 5.04 -14.26
C MET A 437 -19.36 4.94 -15.41
N LEU A 438 -19.64 3.70 -15.88
CA LEU A 438 -20.62 3.45 -16.94
C LEU A 438 -22.03 3.79 -16.45
N ALA A 439 -22.40 3.37 -15.25
CA ALA A 439 -23.72 3.62 -14.66
C ALA A 439 -23.97 5.09 -14.36
N GLN A 440 -22.95 5.84 -13.96
CA GLN A 440 -23.04 7.27 -13.64
C GLN A 440 -23.02 8.17 -14.88
N GLY A 441 -22.63 7.65 -16.04
CA GLY A 441 -22.54 8.40 -17.28
C GLY A 441 -21.26 9.23 -17.40
N VAL A 442 -21.31 10.23 -18.29
CA VAL A 442 -20.17 11.15 -18.51
C VAL A 442 -20.39 12.40 -17.67
N VAL A 443 -19.73 12.44 -16.52
CA VAL A 443 -19.80 13.51 -15.52
C VAL A 443 -18.44 14.13 -15.27
#